data_757c61b5d519c974067e206969284dd6
#
_entry.id   757c61b5d519c974067e206969284dd6
#
_cell.length_a   1.000
_cell.length_b   1.000
_cell.length_c   1.000
_cell.angle_alpha   90.00
_cell.angle_beta   90.00
_cell.angle_gamma   90.00
#
_symmetry.space_group_name_H-M   'P 1'
#
loop_
_entity.id
_entity.type
_entity.pdbx_description
1 polymer ?
#
loop_
_entity_poly.entity_id
_entity_poly.type
_entity_poly.pdbx_seq_one_letter_code
_entity_poly.pdbx_strand_id
1 'polypeptide(L)'
;PPADMANIWAWPRGPRQRLPRTVAPFAYEAATSYAARLAHANRIGVHTLRGYVAESCNARPRPDWLAAVSGQPEQVIRARLRGLAGEPGALKQNMRRPLCRRCMAGKGIREPVYCYLPAHRAVCHRHRRRIGPLAHTLDDQLDLRDCPQVLRAARIHWRLANRYADVDLRAALGDARHMLVYWAHAEQREAAAILRAGLHAHVSAYPEVISIAATLLTARP
;
A
#
# COMPACT_ATOMS: atom_id res chain seq x y z
N PRO A 1 31.72 -23.23 -30.59
CA PRO A 1 30.69 -23.26 -29.57
C PRO A 1 29.34 -23.54 -30.25
N PRO A 2 28.63 -24.61 -29.85
CA PRO A 2 27.39 -24.94 -30.51
C PRO A 2 26.35 -23.87 -30.25
N ALA A 3 25.68 -23.41 -31.32
CA ALA A 3 24.66 -22.37 -31.34
C ALA A 3 23.39 -22.73 -30.52
N ASP A 4 23.29 -23.93 -29.98
CA ASP A 4 22.14 -24.40 -29.23
C ASP A 4 22.14 -24.05 -27.73
N MET A 5 23.28 -23.65 -27.16
CA MET A 5 23.35 -23.31 -25.74
C MET A 5 22.74 -21.93 -25.40
N ALA A 6 22.60 -21.02 -26.39
CA ALA A 6 22.00 -19.71 -26.18
C ALA A 6 20.47 -19.76 -26.00
N ASN A 7 19.81 -20.85 -26.42
CA ASN A 7 18.35 -20.99 -26.38
C ASN A 7 17.79 -21.66 -25.13
N ILE A 8 18.66 -22.28 -24.31
CA ILE A 8 18.23 -22.98 -23.06
C ILE A 8 17.76 -21.99 -22.00
N TRP A 9 18.14 -20.73 -22.09
CA TRP A 9 17.80 -19.66 -21.15
C TRP A 9 16.80 -18.64 -21.71
N ALA A 10 16.20 -18.90 -22.88
CA ALA A 10 15.14 -18.06 -23.40
C ALA A 10 13.93 -18.14 -22.46
N TRP A 11 13.66 -17.04 -21.77
CA TRP A 11 12.50 -16.93 -20.88
C TRP A 11 11.21 -17.27 -21.65
N PRO A 12 10.29 -18.06 -21.09
CA PRO A 12 9.10 -18.47 -21.81
C PRO A 12 8.32 -17.23 -22.32
N ARG A 13 7.72 -17.34 -23.50
CA ARG A 13 6.95 -16.27 -24.15
C ARG A 13 5.69 -15.84 -23.38
N GLY A 14 5.60 -16.18 -22.12
CA GLY A 14 4.50 -15.91 -21.21
C GLY A 14 3.40 -16.96 -21.23
N PRO A 15 2.47 -16.84 -20.29
CA PRO A 15 1.36 -17.79 -20.14
C PRO A 15 0.35 -17.64 -21.27
N ARG A 16 -0.16 -18.77 -21.78
CA ARG A 16 -1.19 -18.80 -22.81
C ARG A 16 -2.56 -19.23 -22.29
N GLN A 17 -2.62 -19.72 -21.04
CA GLN A 17 -3.85 -20.27 -20.48
C GLN A 17 -4.17 -19.65 -19.13
N ARG A 18 -5.46 -19.50 -18.90
CA ARG A 18 -6.01 -19.07 -17.62
C ARG A 18 -5.89 -20.18 -16.59
N LEU A 19 -5.56 -19.80 -15.35
CA LEU A 19 -5.57 -20.72 -14.21
C LEU A 19 -7.01 -21.12 -13.83
N PRO A 20 -7.19 -22.34 -13.27
CA PRO A 20 -8.51 -22.87 -12.90
C PRO A 20 -9.26 -21.96 -11.91
N ARG A 21 -8.58 -21.39 -10.95
CA ARG A 21 -9.18 -20.49 -9.96
C ARG A 21 -8.69 -19.07 -10.18
N THR A 22 -9.64 -18.13 -10.20
CA THR A 22 -9.36 -16.69 -10.33
C THR A 22 -9.63 -15.97 -9.01
N VAL A 23 -8.93 -14.87 -8.82
CA VAL A 23 -9.12 -13.95 -7.69
C VAL A 23 -9.28 -12.53 -8.24
N ALA A 24 -10.18 -11.74 -7.65
CA ALA A 24 -10.32 -10.35 -8.05
C ALA A 24 -9.19 -9.49 -7.44
N PRO A 25 -8.59 -8.56 -8.21
CA PRO A 25 -7.60 -7.64 -7.68
C PRO A 25 -8.24 -6.55 -6.80
N PHE A 26 -7.58 -6.19 -5.70
CA PHE A 26 -7.98 -5.03 -4.90
C PHE A 26 -7.42 -3.74 -5.50
N ALA A 27 -8.07 -2.61 -5.22
CA ALA A 27 -7.57 -1.31 -5.63
C ALA A 27 -6.21 -1.01 -4.96
N TYR A 28 -5.24 -0.57 -5.76
CA TYR A 28 -3.85 -0.29 -5.34
C TYR A 28 -3.07 -1.51 -4.85
N GLU A 29 -3.53 -2.72 -5.11
CA GLU A 29 -2.83 -3.93 -4.69
C GLU A 29 -1.46 -4.04 -5.38
N ALA A 30 -0.44 -4.44 -4.64
CA ALA A 30 0.87 -4.74 -5.22
C ALA A 30 0.75 -5.95 -6.17
N ALA A 31 1.28 -5.85 -7.38
CA ALA A 31 1.21 -6.93 -8.36
C ALA A 31 1.81 -8.25 -7.82
N THR A 32 2.86 -8.15 -6.99
CA THR A 32 3.45 -9.29 -6.30
C THR A 32 2.53 -9.91 -5.24
N SER A 33 1.72 -9.09 -4.55
CA SER A 33 0.71 -9.55 -3.59
C SER A 33 -0.42 -10.28 -4.31
N TYR A 34 -0.90 -9.70 -5.42
CA TYR A 34 -1.91 -10.32 -6.27
C TYR A 34 -1.46 -11.67 -6.83
N ALA A 35 -0.22 -11.72 -7.38
CA ALA A 35 0.35 -12.97 -7.89
C ALA A 35 0.45 -14.04 -6.79
N ALA A 36 0.83 -13.66 -5.56
CA ALA A 36 0.87 -14.59 -4.43
C ALA A 36 -0.51 -15.17 -4.10
N ARG A 37 -1.56 -14.32 -4.03
CA ARG A 37 -2.94 -14.78 -3.79
C ARG A 37 -3.45 -15.69 -4.90
N LEU A 38 -3.15 -15.37 -6.15
CA LEU A 38 -3.51 -16.18 -7.30
C LEU A 38 -2.80 -17.54 -7.27
N ALA A 39 -1.52 -17.56 -6.88
CA ALA A 39 -0.75 -18.79 -6.69
C ALA A 39 -1.36 -19.68 -5.58
N HIS A 40 -1.64 -19.10 -4.41
CA HIS A 40 -2.27 -19.82 -3.30
C HIS A 40 -3.64 -20.40 -3.67
N ALA A 41 -4.48 -19.62 -4.37
CA ALA A 41 -5.78 -20.09 -4.84
C ALA A 41 -5.68 -21.32 -5.76
N ASN A 42 -4.58 -21.42 -6.51
CA ASN A 42 -4.33 -22.52 -7.46
C ASN A 42 -3.37 -23.58 -6.94
N ARG A 43 -2.92 -23.48 -5.68
CA ARG A 43 -1.94 -24.39 -5.07
C ARG A 43 -0.62 -24.50 -5.86
N ILE A 44 -0.19 -23.37 -6.43
CA ILE A 44 1.08 -23.23 -7.18
C ILE A 44 2.08 -22.50 -6.29
N GLY A 45 3.36 -22.82 -6.42
CA GLY A 45 4.42 -22.07 -5.75
C GLY A 45 4.42 -20.60 -6.17
N VAL A 46 4.51 -19.69 -5.20
CA VAL A 46 4.49 -18.23 -5.47
C VAL A 46 5.64 -17.82 -6.39
N HIS A 47 6.84 -18.38 -6.17
CA HIS A 47 8.01 -18.12 -7.02
C HIS A 47 7.79 -18.62 -8.46
N THR A 48 7.20 -19.80 -8.61
CA THR A 48 6.86 -20.37 -9.91
C THR A 48 5.92 -19.44 -10.68
N LEU A 49 4.79 -19.02 -10.06
CA LEU A 49 3.86 -18.13 -10.74
C LEU A 49 4.49 -16.76 -11.05
N ARG A 50 5.30 -16.21 -10.14
CA ARG A 50 6.03 -14.96 -10.40
C ARG A 50 6.94 -15.08 -11.62
N GLY A 51 7.64 -16.19 -11.77
CA GLY A 51 8.43 -16.48 -12.94
C GLY A 51 7.59 -16.55 -14.23
N TYR A 52 6.38 -17.07 -14.20
CA TYR A 52 5.51 -17.13 -15.37
C TYR A 52 4.91 -15.79 -15.80
N VAL A 53 4.74 -14.85 -14.87
CA VAL A 53 4.09 -13.56 -15.16
C VAL A 53 5.06 -12.38 -15.31
N ALA A 54 6.37 -12.66 -15.30
CA ALA A 54 7.42 -11.66 -15.48
C ALA A 54 8.51 -12.17 -16.42
N GLU A 55 9.28 -11.29 -17.04
CA GLU A 55 10.36 -11.65 -17.98
C GLU A 55 11.57 -12.31 -17.30
N SER A 56 11.70 -12.12 -15.99
CA SER A 56 12.67 -12.78 -15.12
C SER A 56 12.16 -12.89 -13.70
N CYS A 57 12.81 -13.66 -12.84
CA CYS A 57 12.41 -13.82 -11.43
C CYS A 57 12.46 -12.50 -10.63
N ASN A 58 13.26 -11.52 -11.05
CA ASN A 58 13.42 -10.22 -10.43
C ASN A 58 12.65 -9.11 -11.16
N ALA A 59 12.11 -9.39 -12.33
CA ALA A 59 11.36 -8.41 -13.11
C ALA A 59 9.97 -8.15 -12.49
N ARG A 60 9.41 -6.98 -12.83
CA ARG A 60 8.03 -6.66 -12.47
C ARG A 60 7.07 -7.51 -13.32
N PRO A 61 5.94 -7.97 -12.73
CA PRO A 61 4.93 -8.70 -13.48
C PRO A 61 4.39 -7.89 -14.67
N ARG A 62 4.25 -8.55 -15.80
CA ARG A 62 3.64 -7.97 -16.99
C ARG A 62 2.12 -7.97 -16.89
N PRO A 63 1.46 -6.87 -17.20
CA PRO A 63 0.00 -6.77 -17.08
C PRO A 63 -0.76 -7.72 -18.01
N ASP A 64 -0.29 -7.90 -19.26
CA ASP A 64 -0.85 -8.81 -20.24
C ASP A 64 -0.74 -10.28 -19.77
N TRP A 65 0.39 -10.67 -19.19
CA TRP A 65 0.60 -12.03 -18.66
C TRP A 65 -0.23 -12.30 -17.41
N LEU A 66 -0.34 -11.31 -16.51
CA LEU A 66 -1.25 -11.41 -15.36
C LEU A 66 -2.72 -11.51 -15.80
N ALA A 67 -3.12 -10.76 -16.82
CA ALA A 67 -4.45 -10.85 -17.40
C ALA A 67 -4.74 -12.25 -17.94
N ALA A 68 -3.81 -12.81 -18.73
CA ALA A 68 -3.93 -14.16 -19.29
C ALA A 68 -4.13 -15.22 -18.21
N VAL A 69 -3.26 -15.26 -17.18
CA VAL A 69 -3.35 -16.29 -16.10
C VAL A 69 -4.52 -16.10 -15.17
N SER A 70 -4.92 -14.87 -14.89
CA SER A 70 -6.00 -14.56 -13.95
C SER A 70 -7.38 -14.57 -14.58
N GLY A 71 -7.47 -14.49 -15.91
CA GLY A 71 -8.72 -14.31 -16.63
C GLY A 71 -9.41 -12.96 -16.37
N GLN A 72 -8.66 -11.99 -15.82
CA GLN A 72 -9.13 -10.62 -15.64
C GLN A 72 -8.78 -9.78 -16.87
N PRO A 73 -9.62 -8.84 -17.29
CA PRO A 73 -9.25 -7.90 -18.34
C PRO A 73 -7.98 -7.12 -18.00
N GLU A 74 -7.09 -6.94 -18.98
CA GLU A 74 -5.82 -6.21 -18.76
C GLU A 74 -6.06 -4.80 -18.21
N GLN A 75 -7.11 -4.13 -18.69
CA GLN A 75 -7.49 -2.81 -18.18
C GLN A 75 -7.79 -2.82 -16.69
N VAL A 76 -8.44 -3.87 -16.17
CA VAL A 76 -8.71 -4.05 -14.73
C VAL A 76 -7.41 -4.27 -13.97
N ILE A 77 -6.50 -5.08 -14.52
CA ILE A 77 -5.16 -5.33 -13.94
C ILE A 77 -4.40 -4.00 -13.82
N ARG A 78 -4.30 -3.23 -14.90
CA ARG A 78 -3.61 -1.92 -14.91
C ARG A 78 -4.26 -0.89 -13.98
N ALA A 79 -5.57 -0.84 -13.93
CA ALA A 79 -6.30 0.11 -13.09
C ALA A 79 -6.13 -0.19 -11.59
N ARG A 80 -6.12 -1.47 -11.22
CA ARG A 80 -6.16 -1.88 -9.80
C ARG A 80 -4.81 -2.23 -9.20
N LEU A 81 -3.88 -2.77 -9.98
CA LEU A 81 -2.57 -3.17 -9.47
C LEU A 81 -1.55 -2.04 -9.56
N ARG A 82 -0.50 -2.16 -8.76
CA ARG A 82 0.68 -1.29 -8.76
C ARG A 82 1.95 -2.13 -8.76
N GLY A 83 3.02 -1.61 -9.35
CA GLY A 83 4.29 -2.32 -9.50
C GLY A 83 4.31 -3.28 -10.69
N LEU A 84 3.53 -2.97 -11.72
CA LEU A 84 3.54 -3.67 -13.00
C LEU A 84 4.71 -3.24 -13.88
N ALA A 85 5.11 -4.07 -14.82
CA ALA A 85 6.05 -3.70 -15.86
C ALA A 85 5.47 -2.54 -16.71
N GLY A 86 6.33 -1.59 -17.07
CA GLY A 86 5.94 -0.39 -17.82
C GLY A 86 5.23 0.70 -16.99
N GLU A 87 5.00 0.49 -15.68
CA GLU A 87 4.45 1.52 -14.82
C GLU A 87 5.52 2.60 -14.52
N PRO A 88 5.23 3.89 -14.76
CA PRO A 88 6.20 4.95 -14.53
C PRO A 88 6.49 5.15 -13.05
N GLY A 89 7.75 5.45 -12.75
CA GLY A 89 8.22 5.77 -11.40
C GLY A 89 8.55 4.57 -10.52
N ALA A 90 9.34 4.86 -9.49
CA ALA A 90 9.70 3.87 -8.46
C ALA A 90 8.67 3.91 -7.33
N LEU A 91 7.94 2.82 -7.14
CA LEU A 91 7.09 2.66 -5.98
C LEU A 91 7.94 2.47 -4.72
N LYS A 92 7.80 3.38 -3.77
CA LYS A 92 8.53 3.29 -2.51
C LYS A 92 8.00 2.13 -1.69
N GLN A 93 8.87 1.19 -1.33
CA GLN A 93 8.52 -0.01 -0.56
C GLN A 93 7.84 0.32 0.78
N ASN A 94 8.22 1.43 1.41
CA ASN A 94 7.63 1.90 2.66
C ASN A 94 6.16 2.38 2.53
N MET A 95 5.66 2.58 1.31
CA MET A 95 4.24 2.89 1.07
C MET A 95 3.37 1.63 0.94
N ARG A 96 3.98 0.46 0.81
CA ARG A 96 3.29 -0.82 0.72
C ARG A 96 2.83 -1.26 2.11
N ARG A 97 1.51 -1.43 2.28
CA ARG A 97 0.89 -1.72 3.57
C ARG A 97 -0.19 -2.80 3.42
N PRO A 98 -0.40 -3.65 4.44
CA PRO A 98 -1.46 -4.64 4.40
C PRO A 98 -2.83 -3.99 4.56
N LEU A 99 -3.82 -4.49 3.81
CA LEU A 99 -5.23 -4.19 4.07
C LEU A 99 -5.64 -4.69 5.45
N CYS A 100 -6.71 -4.11 6.00
CA CYS A 100 -7.22 -4.51 7.30
C CYS A 100 -7.47 -6.03 7.38
N ARG A 101 -6.77 -6.72 8.29
CA ARG A 101 -6.85 -8.18 8.45
C ARG A 101 -8.28 -8.68 8.69
N ARG A 102 -9.10 -7.93 9.44
CA ARG A 102 -10.50 -8.30 9.70
C ARG A 102 -11.38 -8.17 8.46
N CYS A 103 -11.12 -7.15 7.60
CA CYS A 103 -11.80 -7.05 6.32
C CYS A 103 -11.44 -8.20 5.39
N MET A 104 -10.18 -8.63 5.40
CA MET A 104 -9.71 -9.73 4.56
C MET A 104 -10.23 -11.07 5.08
N ALA A 105 -10.20 -11.29 6.38
CA ALA A 105 -10.80 -12.49 7.01
C ALA A 105 -12.29 -12.63 6.68
N GLY A 106 -13.06 -11.52 6.72
CA GLY A 106 -14.46 -11.53 6.32
C GLY A 106 -14.71 -11.83 4.83
N LYS A 107 -13.65 -11.85 4.00
CA LYS A 107 -13.66 -12.28 2.60
C LYS A 107 -13.04 -13.68 2.39
N GLY A 108 -12.74 -14.40 3.47
CA GLY A 108 -12.08 -15.69 3.43
C GLY A 108 -10.59 -15.63 3.08
N ILE A 109 -9.98 -14.45 3.10
CA ILE A 109 -8.56 -14.24 2.77
C ILE A 109 -7.77 -14.21 4.08
N ARG A 110 -6.89 -15.18 4.26
CA ARG A 110 -6.05 -15.32 5.48
C ARG A 110 -4.70 -14.65 5.32
N GLU A 111 -4.15 -14.65 4.12
CA GLU A 111 -2.86 -14.05 3.80
C GLU A 111 -2.94 -12.52 3.79
N PRO A 112 -1.83 -11.82 4.11
CA PRO A 112 -1.78 -10.37 4.05
C PRO A 112 -1.88 -9.90 2.60
N VAL A 113 -2.84 -9.01 2.34
CA VAL A 113 -3.01 -8.35 1.04
C VAL A 113 -2.32 -7.00 1.10
N TYR A 114 -1.21 -6.87 0.40
CA TYR A 114 -0.41 -5.64 0.38
C TYR A 114 -0.84 -4.70 -0.72
N CYS A 115 -1.08 -3.42 -0.35
CA CYS A 115 -1.49 -2.37 -1.27
C CYS A 115 -0.62 -1.11 -1.09
N TYR A 116 -0.44 -0.34 -2.16
CA TYR A 116 0.14 1.00 -2.14
C TYR A 116 -0.95 2.03 -1.84
N LEU A 117 -1.41 2.06 -0.59
CA LEU A 117 -2.53 2.89 -0.18
C LEU A 117 -2.11 4.38 -0.10
N PRO A 118 -2.96 5.31 -0.54
CA PRO A 118 -2.77 6.74 -0.30
C PRO A 118 -2.63 7.04 1.20
N ALA A 119 -1.90 8.10 1.55
CA ALA A 119 -1.61 8.45 2.95
C ALA A 119 -2.87 8.67 3.80
N HIS A 120 -3.92 9.26 3.21
CA HIS A 120 -5.19 9.51 3.87
C HIS A 120 -5.97 8.24 4.22
N ARG A 121 -5.68 7.10 3.60
CA ARG A 121 -6.21 5.79 4.02
C ARG A 121 -5.43 5.25 5.21
N ALA A 122 -5.52 5.97 6.32
CA ALA A 122 -4.77 5.69 7.53
C ALA A 122 -5.48 4.70 8.47
N VAL A 123 -6.81 4.58 8.36
CA VAL A 123 -7.65 3.82 9.29
C VAL A 123 -8.69 2.99 8.54
N CYS A 124 -8.92 1.77 8.98
CA CYS A 124 -10.10 0.99 8.64
C CYS A 124 -11.27 1.40 9.57
N HIS A 125 -12.17 2.25 9.10
CA HIS A 125 -13.30 2.76 9.90
C HIS A 125 -14.24 1.63 10.37
N ARG A 126 -14.45 0.58 9.54
CA ARG A 126 -15.31 -0.57 9.91
C ARG A 126 -14.79 -1.32 11.15
N HIS A 127 -13.48 -1.54 11.22
CA HIS A 127 -12.86 -2.33 12.29
C HIS A 127 -12.03 -1.49 13.27
N ARG A 128 -12.04 -0.15 13.10
CA ARG A 128 -11.29 0.80 13.93
C ARG A 128 -9.83 0.39 14.12
N ARG A 129 -9.17 0.00 13.00
CA ARG A 129 -7.76 -0.42 13.01
C ARG A 129 -6.88 0.50 12.22
N ARG A 130 -5.67 0.71 12.72
CA ARG A 130 -4.62 1.40 11.98
C ARG A 130 -4.21 0.57 10.76
N ILE A 131 -4.19 1.21 9.56
CA ILE A 131 -3.68 0.64 8.29
C ILE A 131 -2.83 1.69 7.55
N GLY A 132 -2.47 2.76 8.21
CA GLY A 132 -1.79 3.92 7.68
C GLY A 132 -0.26 3.75 7.59
N PRO A 133 0.46 4.85 7.33
CA PRO A 133 1.92 4.85 7.33
C PRO A 133 2.50 4.19 8.58
N LEU A 134 3.62 3.49 8.43
CA LEU A 134 4.32 2.67 9.43
C LEU A 134 3.61 1.35 9.83
N ALA A 135 2.39 1.08 9.37
CA ALA A 135 1.78 -0.25 9.54
C ALA A 135 2.21 -1.16 8.38
N HIS A 136 3.38 -1.79 8.47
CA HIS A 136 3.97 -2.61 7.41
C HIS A 136 3.57 -4.08 7.47
N THR A 137 3.15 -4.54 8.66
CA THR A 137 2.71 -5.92 8.91
C THR A 137 1.26 -5.94 9.42
N LEU A 138 0.70 -7.14 9.57
CA LEU A 138 -0.62 -7.30 10.17
C LEU A 138 -0.63 -6.98 11.68
N ASP A 139 0.50 -7.14 12.34
CA ASP A 139 0.64 -6.90 13.78
C ASP A 139 0.74 -5.40 14.10
N ASP A 140 1.20 -4.60 13.12
CA ASP A 140 1.19 -3.13 13.22
C ASP A 140 -0.22 -2.52 13.14
N GLN A 141 -1.25 -3.32 12.90
CA GLN A 141 -2.63 -2.86 12.82
C GLN A 141 -3.24 -2.64 14.21
N LEU A 142 -2.81 -1.57 14.88
CA LEU A 142 -3.28 -1.19 16.22
C LEU A 142 -4.80 -1.07 16.28
N ASP A 143 -5.38 -1.49 17.41
CA ASP A 143 -6.78 -1.23 17.71
C ASP A 143 -6.94 0.25 18.11
N LEU A 144 -7.91 0.92 17.51
CA LEU A 144 -8.16 2.34 17.72
C LEU A 144 -9.54 2.59 18.36
N ARG A 145 -10.18 1.57 18.95
CA ARG A 145 -11.51 1.72 19.55
C ARG A 145 -11.52 2.76 20.65
N ASP A 146 -10.45 2.80 21.43
CA ASP A 146 -10.26 3.73 22.55
C ASP A 146 -9.55 5.03 22.14
N CYS A 147 -9.37 5.27 20.82
CA CYS A 147 -8.71 6.45 20.26
C CYS A 147 -9.64 7.23 19.31
N PRO A 148 -10.79 7.77 19.79
CA PRO A 148 -11.76 8.45 18.94
C PRO A 148 -11.21 9.67 18.20
N GLN A 149 -10.21 10.34 18.80
CA GLN A 149 -9.50 11.48 18.19
C GLN A 149 -8.77 11.07 16.91
N VAL A 150 -8.13 9.89 16.88
CA VAL A 150 -7.44 9.36 15.69
C VAL A 150 -8.45 9.03 14.59
N LEU A 151 -9.61 8.48 14.95
CA LEU A 151 -10.69 8.18 13.99
C LEU A 151 -11.27 9.46 13.37
N ARG A 152 -11.44 10.52 14.18
CA ARG A 152 -11.88 11.85 13.70
C ARG A 152 -10.85 12.47 12.77
N ALA A 153 -9.58 12.48 13.16
CA ALA A 153 -8.49 12.98 12.34
C ALA A 153 -8.40 12.26 10.98
N ALA A 154 -8.59 10.95 10.93
CA ALA A 154 -8.60 10.20 9.68
C ALA A 154 -9.74 10.63 8.74
N ARG A 155 -10.91 10.99 9.25
CA ARG A 155 -12.02 11.55 8.45
C ARG A 155 -11.69 12.95 7.93
N ILE A 156 -11.03 13.79 8.74
CA ILE A 156 -10.55 15.11 8.31
C ILE A 156 -9.52 14.94 7.21
N HIS A 157 -8.51 14.09 7.41
CA HIS A 157 -7.47 13.81 6.41
C HIS A 157 -8.06 13.36 5.07
N TRP A 158 -9.05 12.46 5.11
CA TRP A 158 -9.76 12.04 3.91
C TRP A 158 -10.48 13.21 3.19
N ARG A 159 -11.13 14.11 3.95
CA ARG A 159 -11.77 15.31 3.38
C ARG A 159 -10.74 16.26 2.77
N LEU A 160 -9.62 16.49 3.43
CA LEU A 160 -8.54 17.30 2.89
C LEU A 160 -7.99 16.71 1.59
N ALA A 161 -7.78 15.40 1.54
CA ALA A 161 -7.29 14.71 0.34
C ALA A 161 -8.27 14.75 -0.85
N ASN A 162 -9.56 14.97 -0.61
CA ASN A 162 -10.53 15.15 -1.68
C ASN A 162 -10.71 16.63 -2.09
N ARG A 163 -10.27 17.57 -1.25
CA ARG A 163 -10.46 19.00 -1.48
C ARG A 163 -9.23 19.69 -2.08
N TYR A 164 -8.03 19.24 -1.70
CA TYR A 164 -6.76 19.88 -2.06
C TYR A 164 -5.92 18.97 -2.97
N ALA A 165 -5.08 19.57 -3.80
CA ALA A 165 -4.12 18.81 -4.60
C ALA A 165 -3.16 18.01 -3.70
N ASP A 166 -2.73 16.84 -4.17
CA ASP A 166 -1.87 15.92 -3.39
C ASP A 166 -0.52 16.55 -3.02
N VAL A 167 -0.01 17.45 -3.87
CA VAL A 167 1.23 18.21 -3.61
C VAL A 167 1.07 19.15 -2.43
N ASP A 168 -0.04 19.90 -2.37
CA ASP A 168 -0.31 20.87 -1.31
C ASP A 168 -0.59 20.18 0.01
N LEU A 169 -1.37 19.11 -0.02
CA LEU A 169 -1.64 18.31 1.17
C LEU A 169 -0.35 17.69 1.73
N ARG A 170 0.53 17.16 0.88
CA ARG A 170 1.82 16.62 1.34
C ARG A 170 2.72 17.69 1.94
N ALA A 171 2.79 18.87 1.34
CA ALA A 171 3.53 20.01 1.86
C ALA A 171 2.99 20.41 3.25
N ALA A 172 1.68 20.64 3.36
CA ALA A 172 1.05 21.01 4.62
C ALA A 172 1.25 19.96 5.73
N LEU A 173 1.18 18.67 5.40
CA LEU A 173 1.47 17.59 6.35
C LEU A 173 2.95 17.54 6.76
N GLY A 174 3.87 17.90 5.87
CA GLY A 174 5.29 18.07 6.15
C GLY A 174 5.52 19.21 7.13
N ASP A 175 5.01 20.38 6.80
CA ASP A 175 5.11 21.59 7.62
C ASP A 175 4.49 21.38 9.02
N ALA A 176 3.32 20.77 9.09
CA ALA A 176 2.64 20.44 10.35
C ALA A 176 3.51 19.55 11.25
N ARG A 177 4.20 18.57 10.68
CA ARG A 177 5.13 17.71 11.45
C ARG A 177 6.36 18.47 11.93
N HIS A 178 6.94 19.32 11.09
CA HIS A 178 8.08 20.16 11.48
C HIS A 178 7.70 21.13 12.60
N MET A 179 6.55 21.79 12.51
CA MET A 179 6.04 22.66 13.56
C MET A 179 5.86 21.91 14.89
N LEU A 180 5.25 20.70 14.83
CA LEU A 180 5.03 19.90 16.03
C LEU A 180 6.37 19.47 16.69
N VAL A 181 7.38 19.09 15.89
CA VAL A 181 8.73 18.78 16.37
C VAL A 181 9.38 20.02 17.00
N TYR A 182 9.28 21.17 16.35
CA TYR A 182 9.83 22.42 16.83
C TYR A 182 9.24 22.83 18.20
N TRP A 183 7.91 22.80 18.32
CA TRP A 183 7.23 23.11 19.58
C TRP A 183 7.59 22.13 20.70
N ALA A 184 7.66 20.85 20.37
CA ALA A 184 8.06 19.84 21.33
C ALA A 184 9.49 20.05 21.85
N HIS A 185 10.42 20.51 21.01
CA HIS A 185 11.77 20.88 21.43
C HIS A 185 11.79 22.18 22.26
N ALA A 186 11.04 23.20 21.84
CA ALA A 186 10.97 24.48 22.52
C ALA A 186 10.40 24.35 23.94
N GLU A 187 9.44 23.43 24.15
CA GLU A 187 8.81 23.18 25.43
C GLU A 187 9.51 22.07 26.26
N GLN A 188 10.69 21.62 25.84
CA GLN A 188 11.44 20.50 26.46
C GLN A 188 10.61 19.23 26.68
N ARG A 189 9.53 19.06 25.92
CA ARG A 189 8.68 17.86 26.01
C ARG A 189 9.40 16.67 25.39
N GLU A 190 9.21 15.49 25.97
CA GLU A 190 9.58 14.21 25.38
C GLU A 190 8.93 13.95 24.00
N ALA A 191 8.01 14.81 23.57
CA ALA A 191 7.27 14.70 22.33
C ALA A 191 8.17 14.68 21.07
N ALA A 192 9.38 15.27 21.12
CA ALA A 192 10.34 15.12 20.02
C ALA A 192 10.88 13.69 19.87
N ALA A 193 11.02 12.97 20.99
CA ALA A 193 11.32 11.54 21.01
C ALA A 193 10.13 10.77 20.43
N ILE A 194 8.90 11.19 20.71
CA ILE A 194 7.67 10.58 20.24
C ILE A 194 7.59 10.53 18.72
N LEU A 195 7.90 11.59 18.00
CA LEU A 195 7.84 11.61 16.53
C LEU A 195 8.93 10.76 15.86
N ARG A 196 9.98 10.40 16.59
CA ARG A 196 11.05 9.48 16.14
C ARG A 196 10.81 8.04 16.58
N ALA A 197 9.93 7.79 17.51
CA ALA A 197 9.80 6.52 18.25
C ALA A 197 8.82 5.50 17.65
N GLY A 198 8.54 5.55 16.34
CA GLY A 198 7.82 4.47 15.65
C GLY A 198 6.31 4.64 15.58
N LEU A 199 5.61 3.52 15.43
CA LEU A 199 4.18 3.49 15.08
C LEU A 199 3.26 4.14 16.12
N HIS A 200 3.44 3.83 17.40
CA HIS A 200 2.60 4.34 18.49
C HIS A 200 2.68 5.87 18.58
N ALA A 201 3.87 6.40 18.56
CA ALA A 201 4.13 7.84 18.56
C ALA A 201 3.51 8.54 17.35
N HIS A 202 3.66 7.95 16.15
CA HIS A 202 3.03 8.47 14.94
C HIS A 202 1.50 8.48 15.05
N VAL A 203 0.90 7.48 15.69
CA VAL A 203 -0.56 7.41 15.91
C VAL A 203 -1.01 8.44 16.92
N SER A 204 -0.24 8.64 18.00
CA SER A 204 -0.57 9.64 19.04
C SER A 204 -0.50 11.07 18.49
N ALA A 205 0.53 11.43 17.72
CA ALA A 205 0.69 12.74 17.11
C ALA A 205 -0.25 12.99 15.91
N TYR A 206 -0.86 11.95 15.35
CA TYR A 206 -1.64 12.05 14.12
C TYR A 206 -2.80 13.06 14.17
N PRO A 207 -3.62 13.16 15.26
CA PRO A 207 -4.68 14.15 15.36
C PRO A 207 -4.17 15.59 15.27
N GLU A 208 -3.07 15.89 15.94
CA GLU A 208 -2.47 17.24 15.96
C GLU A 208 -1.89 17.59 14.59
N VAL A 209 -1.13 16.69 13.98
CA VAL A 209 -0.60 16.88 12.61
C VAL A 209 -1.72 17.19 11.62
N ILE A 210 -2.84 16.47 11.68
CA ILE A 210 -3.97 16.71 10.77
C ILE A 210 -4.66 18.03 11.07
N SER A 211 -4.78 18.43 12.34
CA SER A 211 -5.36 19.71 12.73
C SER A 211 -4.52 20.88 12.22
N ILE A 212 -3.20 20.85 12.45
CA ILE A 212 -2.28 21.89 11.97
C ILE A 212 -2.29 21.96 10.44
N ALA A 213 -2.20 20.81 9.75
CA ALA A 213 -2.24 20.77 8.30
C ALA A 213 -3.56 21.36 7.72
N ALA A 214 -4.70 21.10 8.38
CA ALA A 214 -5.97 21.68 7.99
C ALA A 214 -5.95 23.21 8.10
N THR A 215 -5.40 23.75 9.19
CA THR A 215 -5.25 25.21 9.39
C THR A 215 -4.33 25.82 8.32
N LEU A 216 -3.18 25.19 8.04
CA LEU A 216 -2.24 25.67 7.02
C LEU A 216 -2.88 25.71 5.62
N LEU A 217 -3.68 24.70 5.28
CA LEU A 217 -4.37 24.64 3.98
C LEU A 217 -5.50 25.66 3.85
N THR A 218 -6.17 26.00 4.96
CA THR A 218 -7.23 27.01 4.94
C THR A 218 -6.69 28.43 4.97
N ALA A 219 -5.48 28.66 5.47
CA ALA A 219 -4.82 29.97 5.53
C ALA A 219 -4.06 30.33 4.24
N ARG A 220 -3.87 29.39 3.32
CA ARG A 220 -3.29 29.68 2.00
C ARG A 220 -4.35 30.37 1.14
N PRO A 221 -4.03 31.57 0.59
CA PRO A 221 -4.94 32.30 -0.31
C PRO A 221 -5.23 31.54 -1.59
#